data_c8fe627c5af3a3006f3766651645149b
#
_entry.id   c8fe627c5af3a3006f3766651645149b
#
_cell.length_a   1.000
_cell.length_b   1.000
_cell.length_c   1.000
_cell.angle_alpha   90.00
_cell.angle_beta   90.00
_cell.angle_gamma   90.00
#
_symmetry.space_group_name_H-M   'P 1'
#
loop_
_entity.id
_entity.type
_entity.pdbx_description
1 polymer ?
#
loop_
_entity_poly.entity_id
_entity_poly.type
_entity_poly.pdbx_seq_one_letter_code
_entity_poly.pdbx_strand_id
1 'polypeptide(L)'
;MKIDSELEKIIEDYFDEFYFRFSSLSTEKGIHRYDYKLSNIRKTDLIQWSDKIKEYRDEISALKKKKNLERSIDMQLFEKMLSNESNWLLQGYDLGKNPLFFTSSISKALTSVAYGAYAPVSIRSRSFTSRLSDVKHIKKALEESVIETNNFEKEAAIDELFFLRNFIEVFSSYLLSKSDTEKKDDVRTQKTDSLGNLVEMVDIISRSNLDNSFTLDHTLKRFYYEDILLRDLNKPLSESLFTIRDSLIKKAREISITSSHQETLNRILNEKDFIDEEKIRNIYSKVKSISSERFLETSAILDIKKVPQELEKNTTFLSNFDSLKVLPMGEFDTKKNITVVLTSEENMGLLLFNLLTFGIPGSGLLREIRSVHVKSPRNYYSNVLLEKGWGIYARREIADEIRQVFGSECELVFLYKEYLTTLKAFVQNEILMNRADAASIKEKIYQDELVLDKENFTKILFIEQGESLLGIHGLYNIIELRRQFGGRMKLSDFYFRLLSNSNLPFKFIRQVL
;
A
#
# COMPACT_ATOMS: atom_id res chain seq x y z
N MET A 1 17.29 16.84 18.07
CA MET A 1 18.53 17.32 17.43
C MET A 1 18.15 18.21 16.27
N LYS A 2 18.76 19.40 16.12
CA LYS A 2 18.48 20.28 14.98
C LYS A 2 19.29 19.79 13.78
N ILE A 3 18.65 19.63 12.61
CA ILE A 3 19.32 19.27 11.36
C ILE A 3 20.21 20.43 10.89
N ASP A 4 21.27 20.13 10.16
CA ASP A 4 22.07 21.14 9.47
C ASP A 4 21.26 21.75 8.32
N SER A 5 21.24 23.07 8.20
CA SER A 5 20.39 23.78 7.25
C SER A 5 20.77 23.57 5.78
N GLU A 6 22.06 23.32 5.48
CA GLU A 6 22.47 22.96 4.11
C GLU A 6 22.01 21.54 3.75
N LEU A 7 22.13 20.60 4.70
CA LEU A 7 21.63 19.23 4.53
C LEU A 7 20.10 19.21 4.35
N GLU A 8 19.38 19.98 5.18
CA GLU A 8 17.92 20.11 5.08
C GLU A 8 17.50 20.57 3.68
N LYS A 9 18.16 21.61 3.16
CA LYS A 9 17.89 22.12 1.82
C LYS A 9 18.14 21.08 0.73
N ILE A 10 19.27 20.37 0.76
CA ILE A 10 19.58 19.32 -0.21
C ILE A 10 18.52 18.22 -0.19
N ILE A 11 18.06 17.82 1.00
CA ILE A 11 17.01 16.81 1.14
C ILE A 11 15.68 17.32 0.57
N GLU A 12 15.30 18.56 0.85
CA GLU A 12 14.08 19.18 0.31
C GLU A 12 14.12 19.28 -1.21
N ASP A 13 15.22 19.75 -1.79
CA ASP A 13 15.44 19.85 -3.24
C ASP A 13 15.34 18.46 -3.91
N TYR A 14 15.95 17.43 -3.29
CA TYR A 14 15.82 16.05 -3.77
C TYR A 14 14.38 15.57 -3.78
N PHE A 15 13.64 15.73 -2.68
CA PHE A 15 12.27 15.25 -2.60
C PHE A 15 11.32 16.04 -3.50
N ASP A 16 11.60 17.32 -3.76
CA ASP A 16 10.83 18.08 -4.73
C ASP A 16 10.98 17.49 -6.14
N GLU A 17 12.21 17.22 -6.58
CA GLU A 17 12.45 16.54 -7.86
C GLU A 17 11.91 15.11 -7.89
N PHE A 18 12.04 14.36 -6.80
CA PHE A 18 11.51 12.99 -6.66
C PHE A 18 9.99 12.96 -6.86
N TYR A 19 9.25 13.81 -6.13
CA TYR A 19 7.79 13.87 -6.23
C TYR A 19 7.31 14.45 -7.54
N PHE A 20 8.07 15.34 -8.17
CA PHE A 20 7.78 15.78 -9.53
C PHE A 20 7.86 14.61 -10.53
N ARG A 21 8.83 13.72 -10.39
CA ARG A 21 8.99 12.54 -11.25
C ARG A 21 7.98 11.45 -10.95
N PHE A 22 7.75 11.18 -9.68
CA PHE A 22 6.86 10.12 -9.19
C PHE A 22 5.60 10.72 -8.57
N SER A 23 4.81 11.40 -9.40
CA SER A 23 3.64 12.18 -8.98
C SER A 23 2.53 11.34 -8.32
N SER A 24 2.42 10.05 -8.64
CA SER A 24 1.49 9.13 -7.94
C SER A 24 1.84 9.03 -6.45
N LEU A 25 3.14 8.87 -6.13
CA LEU A 25 3.62 8.85 -4.75
C LEU A 25 3.45 10.19 -4.05
N SER A 26 3.59 11.30 -4.80
CA SER A 26 3.32 12.66 -4.31
C SER A 26 1.89 12.79 -3.81
N THR A 27 0.91 12.36 -4.60
CA THR A 27 -0.52 12.38 -4.22
C THR A 27 -0.79 11.54 -2.97
N GLU A 28 -0.21 10.35 -2.88
CA GLU A 28 -0.34 9.47 -1.70
C GLU A 28 0.23 10.08 -0.41
N LYS A 29 1.25 10.91 -0.56
CA LYS A 29 1.85 11.66 0.55
C LYS A 29 1.07 12.94 0.91
N GLY A 30 0.08 13.36 0.12
CA GLY A 30 -0.65 14.61 0.29
C GLY A 30 0.06 15.83 -0.29
N ILE A 31 1.01 15.62 -1.21
CA ILE A 31 1.69 16.70 -1.95
C ILE A 31 0.99 16.86 -3.29
N HIS A 32 0.00 17.74 -3.36
CA HIS A 32 -0.94 17.84 -4.47
C HIS A 32 -0.50 18.76 -5.63
N ARG A 33 0.64 19.42 -5.52
CA ARG A 33 1.15 20.31 -6.58
C ARG A 33 1.48 19.59 -7.88
N TYR A 34 1.64 18.27 -7.87
CA TYR A 34 1.95 17.44 -9.04
C TYR A 34 0.80 16.52 -9.46
N ASP A 35 -0.40 16.71 -8.93
CA ASP A 35 -1.57 15.87 -9.23
C ASP A 35 -2.02 15.91 -10.68
N TYR A 36 -1.57 16.92 -11.44
CA TYR A 36 -1.94 17.12 -12.84
C TYR A 36 -1.23 16.19 -13.83
N LYS A 37 -0.29 15.34 -13.37
CA LYS A 37 0.51 14.48 -14.26
C LYS A 37 0.64 13.05 -13.74
N LEU A 38 0.97 12.11 -14.64
CA LEU A 38 1.44 10.78 -14.30
C LEU A 38 2.95 10.78 -14.05
N SER A 39 3.43 9.71 -13.41
CA SER A 39 4.85 9.52 -13.13
C SER A 39 5.67 9.36 -14.41
N ASN A 40 6.88 9.93 -14.43
CA ASN A 40 7.83 9.80 -15.52
C ASN A 40 8.62 8.51 -15.37
N ILE A 41 8.21 7.45 -16.06
CA ILE A 41 8.79 6.09 -15.92
C ILE A 41 9.37 5.54 -17.23
N ARG A 42 9.61 6.39 -18.24
CA ARG A 42 10.34 6.00 -19.44
C ARG A 42 11.79 5.72 -19.09
N LYS A 43 12.41 4.80 -19.83
CA LYS A 43 13.83 4.44 -19.65
C LYS A 43 14.75 5.66 -19.63
N THR A 44 14.51 6.61 -20.54
CA THR A 44 15.28 7.87 -20.61
C THR A 44 15.14 8.71 -19.34
N ASP A 45 13.91 8.79 -18.77
CA ASP A 45 13.65 9.56 -17.56
C ASP A 45 14.31 8.91 -16.34
N LEU A 46 14.31 7.58 -16.28
CA LEU A 46 14.96 6.82 -15.20
C LEU A 46 16.50 6.93 -15.27
N ILE A 47 17.09 6.96 -16.46
CA ILE A 47 18.53 7.21 -16.65
C ILE A 47 18.90 8.61 -16.17
N GLN A 48 18.16 9.63 -16.59
CA GLN A 48 18.36 11.01 -16.13
C GLN A 48 18.24 11.13 -14.60
N TRP A 49 17.28 10.40 -14.02
CA TRP A 49 17.14 10.37 -12.57
C TRP A 49 18.33 9.69 -11.88
N SER A 50 18.86 8.60 -12.45
CA SER A 50 20.06 7.95 -11.94
C SER A 50 21.27 8.89 -11.92
N ASP A 51 21.44 9.71 -12.97
CA ASP A 51 22.53 10.70 -13.01
C ASP A 51 22.34 11.79 -11.96
N LYS A 52 21.10 12.25 -11.78
CA LYS A 52 20.78 13.23 -10.73
C LYS A 52 21.04 12.72 -9.31
N ILE A 53 20.76 11.44 -9.06
CA ILE A 53 21.10 10.81 -7.77
C ILE A 53 22.61 10.81 -7.52
N LYS A 54 23.44 10.61 -8.57
CA LYS A 54 24.90 10.70 -8.43
C LYS A 54 25.31 12.13 -8.02
N GLU A 55 24.73 13.16 -8.64
CA GLU A 55 24.99 14.55 -8.26
C GLU A 55 24.67 14.79 -6.77
N TYR A 56 23.50 14.35 -6.29
CA TYR A 56 23.13 14.46 -4.86
C TYR A 56 24.12 13.70 -3.95
N ARG A 57 24.57 12.51 -4.36
CA ARG A 57 25.56 11.75 -3.59
C ARG A 57 26.91 12.46 -3.48
N ASP A 58 27.36 13.12 -4.54
CA ASP A 58 28.60 13.89 -4.53
C ASP A 58 28.46 15.13 -3.66
N GLU A 59 27.33 15.84 -3.75
CA GLU A 59 27.01 17.01 -2.95
C GLU A 59 27.00 16.71 -1.44
N ILE A 60 26.28 15.65 -1.01
CA ILE A 60 26.25 15.26 0.40
C ILE A 60 27.59 14.73 0.89
N SER A 61 28.38 14.06 0.04
CA SER A 61 29.71 13.58 0.41
C SER A 61 30.67 14.76 0.68
N ALA A 62 30.58 15.82 -0.12
CA ALA A 62 31.32 17.06 0.10
C ALA A 62 30.88 17.76 1.40
N LEU A 63 29.57 17.89 1.61
CA LEU A 63 28.99 18.50 2.82
C LEU A 63 29.37 17.72 4.09
N LYS A 64 29.31 16.41 4.04
CA LYS A 64 29.67 15.50 5.14
C LYS A 64 31.08 15.74 5.62
N LYS A 65 32.07 15.83 4.70
CA LYS A 65 33.47 16.13 5.01
C LYS A 65 33.65 17.55 5.55
N LYS A 66 32.99 18.56 4.94
CA LYS A 66 33.08 19.97 5.33
C LYS A 66 32.59 20.21 6.76
N LYS A 67 31.49 19.55 7.17
CA LYS A 67 30.79 19.81 8.44
C LYS A 67 30.90 18.69 9.47
N ASN A 68 31.65 17.63 9.19
CA ASN A 68 31.82 16.46 10.09
C ASN A 68 30.46 15.86 10.53
N LEU A 69 29.56 15.61 9.54
CA LEU A 69 28.19 15.11 9.77
C LEU A 69 28.08 13.58 9.80
N GLU A 70 29.17 12.85 9.95
CA GLU A 70 29.22 11.37 9.88
C GLU A 70 28.31 10.69 10.90
N ARG A 71 28.12 11.30 12.08
CA ARG A 71 27.24 10.78 13.14
C ARG A 71 25.79 11.28 13.07
N SER A 72 25.48 12.16 12.11
CA SER A 72 24.11 12.65 11.93
C SER A 72 23.20 11.53 11.43
N ILE A 73 22.11 11.29 12.14
CA ILE A 73 21.07 10.32 11.71
C ILE A 73 20.51 10.75 10.35
N ASP A 74 20.24 12.02 10.14
CA ASP A 74 19.65 12.53 8.90
C ASP A 74 20.60 12.34 7.71
N MET A 75 21.90 12.55 7.91
CA MET A 75 22.92 12.27 6.89
C MET A 75 22.95 10.78 6.53
N GLN A 76 23.03 9.90 7.53
CA GLN A 76 23.07 8.46 7.32
C GLN A 76 21.80 7.93 6.62
N LEU A 77 20.63 8.47 6.98
CA LEU A 77 19.37 8.14 6.32
C LEU A 77 19.38 8.54 4.87
N PHE A 78 19.79 9.76 4.57
CA PHE A 78 19.78 10.29 3.22
C PHE A 78 20.79 9.56 2.32
N GLU A 79 22.02 9.33 2.81
CA GLU A 79 23.01 8.50 2.12
C GLU A 79 22.47 7.10 1.77
N LYS A 80 21.84 6.46 2.75
CA LYS A 80 21.26 5.12 2.54
C LYS A 80 20.12 5.13 1.53
N MET A 81 19.24 6.13 1.62
CA MET A 81 18.13 6.30 0.68
C MET A 81 18.64 6.49 -0.75
N LEU A 82 19.60 7.39 -0.97
CA LEU A 82 20.22 7.60 -2.29
C LEU A 82 20.89 6.32 -2.81
N SER A 83 21.54 5.56 -1.93
CA SER A 83 22.15 4.28 -2.30
C SER A 83 21.09 3.26 -2.72
N ASN A 84 19.98 3.13 -1.98
CA ASN A 84 18.91 2.22 -2.30
C ASN A 84 18.21 2.60 -3.61
N GLU A 85 17.95 3.90 -3.81
CA GLU A 85 17.34 4.40 -5.06
C GLU A 85 18.27 4.19 -6.26
N SER A 86 19.58 4.42 -6.10
CA SER A 86 20.57 4.13 -7.13
C SER A 86 20.60 2.64 -7.49
N ASN A 87 20.59 1.76 -6.49
CA ASN A 87 20.58 0.31 -6.71
C ASN A 87 19.30 -0.14 -7.41
N TRP A 88 18.14 0.41 -7.00
CA TRP A 88 16.87 0.14 -7.64
C TRP A 88 16.85 0.54 -9.11
N LEU A 89 17.40 1.71 -9.45
CA LEU A 89 17.50 2.19 -10.84
C LEU A 89 18.50 1.38 -11.68
N LEU A 90 19.63 0.97 -11.09
CA LEU A 90 20.61 0.13 -11.79
C LEU A 90 20.05 -1.27 -12.10
N GLN A 91 19.22 -1.79 -11.21
CA GLN A 91 18.46 -3.03 -11.41
C GLN A 91 17.18 -2.79 -12.21
N GLY A 92 16.78 -1.55 -12.40
CA GLY A 92 15.53 -1.11 -13.02
C GLY A 92 15.38 -1.44 -14.52
N TYR A 93 16.45 -1.92 -15.16
CA TYR A 93 16.31 -2.59 -16.45
C TYR A 93 15.35 -3.78 -16.36
N ASP A 94 15.24 -4.41 -15.19
CA ASP A 94 14.29 -5.50 -14.96
C ASP A 94 12.88 -5.01 -14.59
N LEU A 95 12.72 -3.76 -14.09
CA LEU A 95 11.40 -3.19 -13.83
C LEU A 95 10.58 -3.01 -15.10
N GLY A 96 11.24 -2.67 -16.22
CA GLY A 96 10.60 -2.60 -17.52
C GLY A 96 10.12 -3.96 -18.05
N LYS A 97 10.51 -5.07 -17.42
CA LYS A 97 10.03 -6.40 -17.79
C LYS A 97 8.65 -6.71 -17.21
N ASN A 98 8.34 -6.18 -16.02
CA ASN A 98 7.06 -6.45 -15.35
C ASN A 98 5.96 -5.47 -15.82
N PRO A 99 4.93 -5.93 -16.53
CA PRO A 99 3.85 -5.07 -17.03
C PRO A 99 3.05 -4.40 -15.90
N LEU A 100 2.97 -5.00 -14.71
CA LEU A 100 2.30 -4.42 -13.54
C LEU A 100 2.93 -3.10 -13.09
N PHE A 101 4.21 -2.89 -13.33
CA PHE A 101 4.87 -1.61 -13.04
C PHE A 101 4.20 -0.44 -13.79
N PHE A 102 3.78 -0.67 -15.03
CA PHE A 102 3.13 0.33 -15.88
C PHE A 102 1.64 0.47 -15.54
N THR A 103 0.92 -0.65 -15.44
CA THR A 103 -0.53 -0.64 -15.21
C THR A 103 -0.88 -0.10 -13.82
N SER A 104 -0.16 -0.53 -12.78
CA SER A 104 -0.35 -0.05 -11.41
C SER A 104 0.02 1.43 -11.24
N SER A 105 0.97 1.95 -12.04
CA SER A 105 1.29 3.38 -12.05
C SER A 105 0.08 4.22 -12.49
N ILE A 106 -0.66 3.77 -13.52
CA ILE A 106 -1.88 4.44 -13.98
C ILE A 106 -3.00 4.26 -12.94
N SER A 107 -3.23 3.02 -12.49
CA SER A 107 -4.32 2.67 -11.59
C SER A 107 -4.27 3.48 -10.29
N LYS A 108 -3.14 3.45 -9.59
CA LYS A 108 -2.91 4.20 -8.35
C LYS A 108 -3.07 5.71 -8.56
N ALA A 109 -2.54 6.22 -9.65
CA ALA A 109 -2.61 7.65 -9.95
C ALA A 109 -4.05 8.13 -10.22
N LEU A 110 -4.84 7.38 -10.98
CA LEU A 110 -6.22 7.77 -11.30
C LEU A 110 -7.16 7.57 -10.10
N THR A 111 -7.05 6.45 -9.39
CA THR A 111 -7.92 6.15 -8.24
C THR A 111 -7.66 7.08 -7.06
N SER A 112 -6.41 7.44 -6.78
CA SER A 112 -6.07 8.37 -5.70
C SER A 112 -6.67 9.76 -5.90
N VAL A 113 -6.67 10.27 -7.12
CA VAL A 113 -7.30 11.56 -7.46
C VAL A 113 -8.83 11.45 -7.48
N ALA A 114 -9.36 10.34 -7.94
CA ALA A 114 -10.82 10.14 -8.00
C ALA A 114 -11.45 10.04 -6.60
N TYR A 115 -10.86 9.28 -5.70
CA TYR A 115 -11.42 8.98 -4.38
C TYR A 115 -10.83 9.81 -3.23
N GLY A 116 -9.66 10.43 -3.41
CA GLY A 116 -9.03 11.24 -2.37
C GLY A 116 -9.93 12.39 -1.88
N ALA A 117 -9.98 12.61 -0.55
CA ALA A 117 -10.82 13.61 0.08
C ALA A 117 -10.11 14.97 0.32
N TYR A 118 -8.98 15.19 -0.32
CA TYR A 118 -8.10 16.34 -0.09
C TYR A 118 -8.60 17.64 -0.73
N ALA A 119 -9.40 17.57 -1.80
CA ALA A 119 -9.87 18.74 -2.53
C ALA A 119 -11.31 18.55 -3.08
N PRO A 120 -12.01 19.65 -3.42
CA PRO A 120 -13.30 19.60 -4.11
C PRO A 120 -13.23 18.81 -5.43
N VAL A 121 -14.34 18.22 -5.85
CA VAL A 121 -14.44 17.43 -7.10
C VAL A 121 -13.98 18.23 -8.31
N SER A 122 -14.28 19.54 -8.38
CA SER A 122 -13.88 20.42 -9.49
C SER A 122 -12.37 20.54 -9.67
N ILE A 123 -11.58 20.48 -8.59
CA ILE A 123 -10.11 20.49 -8.64
C ILE A 123 -9.61 19.10 -9.04
N ARG A 124 -10.11 18.06 -8.37
CA ARG A 124 -9.69 16.67 -8.63
C ARG A 124 -10.05 16.21 -10.05
N SER A 125 -11.18 16.70 -10.61
CA SER A 125 -11.54 16.40 -11.99
C SER A 125 -10.55 16.96 -13.01
N ARG A 126 -10.00 18.16 -12.78
CA ARG A 126 -8.95 18.70 -13.64
C ARG A 126 -7.70 17.84 -13.60
N SER A 127 -7.27 17.45 -12.41
CA SER A 127 -6.12 16.56 -12.24
C SER A 127 -6.37 15.20 -12.89
N PHE A 128 -7.57 14.64 -12.73
CA PHE A 128 -7.95 13.37 -13.36
C PHE A 128 -7.88 13.47 -14.89
N THR A 129 -8.51 14.49 -15.49
CA THR A 129 -8.50 14.70 -16.95
C THR A 129 -7.09 14.91 -17.48
N SER A 130 -6.27 15.67 -16.77
CA SER A 130 -4.87 15.88 -17.14
C SER A 130 -4.07 14.56 -17.09
N ARG A 131 -4.27 13.71 -16.05
CA ARG A 131 -3.65 12.38 -15.99
C ARG A 131 -4.11 11.44 -17.09
N LEU A 132 -5.36 11.55 -17.53
CA LEU A 132 -5.82 10.79 -18.70
C LEU A 132 -4.98 11.11 -19.93
N SER A 133 -4.65 12.38 -20.17
CA SER A 133 -3.82 12.78 -21.32
C SER A 133 -2.40 12.21 -21.28
N ASP A 134 -1.93 11.83 -20.09
CA ASP A 134 -0.58 11.30 -19.88
C ASP A 134 -0.50 9.76 -20.04
N VAL A 135 -1.63 9.04 -20.13
CA VAL A 135 -1.65 7.57 -20.32
C VAL A 135 -0.83 7.16 -21.54
N LYS A 136 -0.84 7.96 -22.60
CA LYS A 136 0.00 7.76 -23.79
C LYS A 136 1.51 7.69 -23.48
N HIS A 137 1.98 8.42 -22.46
CA HIS A 137 3.39 8.42 -22.07
C HIS A 137 3.76 7.12 -21.36
N ILE A 138 2.84 6.56 -20.54
CA ILE A 138 3.03 5.25 -19.91
C ILE A 138 2.97 4.14 -20.97
N LYS A 139 2.04 4.22 -21.94
CA LYS A 139 2.00 3.29 -23.07
C LYS A 139 3.33 3.31 -23.84
N LYS A 140 3.86 4.47 -24.14
CA LYS A 140 5.14 4.60 -24.82
C LYS A 140 6.30 4.02 -24.01
N ALA A 141 6.28 4.21 -22.68
CA ALA A 141 7.27 3.59 -21.80
C ALA A 141 7.19 2.05 -21.86
N LEU A 142 5.99 1.50 -21.93
CA LEU A 142 5.74 0.07 -22.08
C LEU A 142 6.24 -0.45 -23.45
N GLU A 143 5.99 0.28 -24.55
CA GLU A 143 6.48 -0.04 -25.90
C GLU A 143 8.01 -0.07 -25.99
N GLU A 144 8.69 0.82 -25.26
CA GLU A 144 10.16 0.93 -25.22
C GLU A 144 10.81 -0.16 -24.33
N SER A 145 9.99 -0.94 -23.62
CA SER A 145 10.44 -1.95 -22.65
C SER A 145 10.41 -3.35 -23.25
N VAL A 146 11.40 -4.17 -22.87
CA VAL A 146 11.39 -5.61 -23.19
C VAL A 146 10.63 -6.31 -22.09
N ILE A 147 9.36 -6.67 -22.38
CA ILE A 147 8.52 -7.33 -21.39
C ILE A 147 8.81 -8.83 -21.40
N GLU A 148 9.39 -9.30 -20.33
CA GLU A 148 9.57 -10.71 -20.00
C GLU A 148 8.87 -10.92 -18.66
N THR A 149 7.74 -11.61 -18.65
CA THR A 149 6.89 -11.74 -17.48
C THR A 149 6.35 -13.14 -17.33
N ASN A 150 5.97 -13.52 -16.12
CA ASN A 150 5.25 -14.76 -15.91
C ASN A 150 3.76 -14.61 -16.24
N ASN A 151 3.07 -15.74 -16.40
CA ASN A 151 1.64 -15.74 -16.75
C ASN A 151 0.77 -14.97 -15.75
N PHE A 152 1.08 -15.04 -14.43
CA PHE A 152 0.28 -14.40 -13.40
C PHE A 152 0.40 -12.87 -13.45
N GLU A 153 1.61 -12.34 -13.61
CA GLU A 153 1.83 -10.91 -13.77
C GLU A 153 1.18 -10.38 -15.05
N LYS A 154 1.28 -11.16 -16.15
CA LYS A 154 0.65 -10.86 -17.42
C LYS A 154 -0.88 -10.78 -17.30
N GLU A 155 -1.51 -11.81 -16.75
CA GLU A 155 -2.96 -11.85 -16.53
C GLU A 155 -3.40 -10.73 -15.57
N ALA A 156 -2.69 -10.54 -14.47
CA ALA A 156 -3.00 -9.49 -13.52
C ALA A 156 -2.91 -8.08 -14.13
N ALA A 157 -1.91 -7.82 -14.97
CA ALA A 157 -1.78 -6.54 -15.67
C ALA A 157 -2.92 -6.31 -16.68
N ILE A 158 -3.34 -7.36 -17.39
CA ILE A 158 -4.48 -7.31 -18.32
C ILE A 158 -5.79 -7.05 -17.54
N ASP A 159 -6.01 -7.76 -16.44
CA ASP A 159 -7.18 -7.56 -15.57
C ASP A 159 -7.23 -6.12 -15.01
N GLU A 160 -6.07 -5.58 -14.63
CA GLU A 160 -5.96 -4.19 -14.16
C GLU A 160 -6.30 -3.17 -15.28
N LEU A 161 -5.88 -3.43 -16.53
CA LEU A 161 -6.26 -2.58 -17.66
C LEU A 161 -7.76 -2.65 -17.97
N PHE A 162 -8.40 -3.82 -17.85
CA PHE A 162 -9.85 -3.94 -17.99
C PHE A 162 -10.60 -3.19 -16.87
N PHE A 163 -10.12 -3.28 -15.64
CA PHE A 163 -10.64 -2.46 -14.55
C PHE A 163 -10.50 -0.97 -14.86
N LEU A 164 -9.31 -0.52 -15.25
CA LEU A 164 -9.04 0.89 -15.60
C LEU A 164 -9.95 1.39 -16.71
N ARG A 165 -10.19 0.59 -17.73
CA ARG A 165 -11.11 0.93 -18.81
C ARG A 165 -12.51 1.25 -18.27
N ASN A 166 -13.07 0.34 -17.47
CA ASN A 166 -14.39 0.53 -16.87
C ASN A 166 -14.41 1.71 -15.90
N PHE A 167 -13.37 1.84 -15.08
CA PHE A 167 -13.21 2.95 -14.15
C PHE A 167 -13.18 4.31 -14.85
N ILE A 168 -12.40 4.45 -15.93
CA ILE A 168 -12.32 5.69 -16.73
C ILE A 168 -13.68 5.98 -17.36
N GLU A 169 -14.38 4.99 -17.91
CA GLU A 169 -15.70 5.19 -18.50
C GLU A 169 -16.71 5.74 -17.51
N VAL A 170 -16.84 5.12 -16.36
CA VAL A 170 -17.83 5.50 -15.35
C VAL A 170 -17.46 6.82 -14.67
N PHE A 171 -16.21 6.96 -14.23
CA PHE A 171 -15.78 8.15 -13.52
C PHE A 171 -15.79 9.40 -14.43
N SER A 172 -15.38 9.26 -15.70
CA SER A 172 -15.52 10.35 -16.68
C SER A 172 -16.98 10.74 -16.91
N SER A 173 -17.90 9.78 -16.96
CA SER A 173 -19.34 10.05 -17.09
C SER A 173 -19.89 10.80 -15.86
N TYR A 174 -19.46 10.41 -14.67
CA TYR A 174 -19.76 11.15 -13.44
C TYR A 174 -19.23 12.59 -13.50
N LEU A 175 -17.98 12.79 -13.92
CA LEU A 175 -17.41 14.13 -14.07
C LEU A 175 -18.14 14.97 -15.10
N LEU A 176 -18.53 14.39 -16.24
CA LEU A 176 -19.32 15.06 -17.28
C LEU A 176 -20.68 15.54 -16.77
N SER A 177 -21.29 14.78 -15.85
CA SER A 177 -22.57 15.18 -15.21
C SER A 177 -22.43 16.37 -14.26
N LYS A 178 -21.22 16.63 -13.75
CA LYS A 178 -20.91 17.68 -12.76
C LYS A 178 -20.15 18.86 -13.33
N SER A 179 -19.75 18.82 -14.61
CA SER A 179 -18.91 19.84 -15.23
C SER A 179 -19.71 20.84 -16.07
N ASP A 180 -19.19 22.06 -16.16
CA ASP A 180 -19.71 23.09 -17.08
C ASP A 180 -19.49 22.69 -18.54
N THR A 181 -20.30 23.24 -19.44
CA THR A 181 -20.38 22.82 -20.85
C THR A 181 -19.03 22.92 -21.60
N GLU A 182 -18.22 23.95 -21.34
CA GLU A 182 -16.93 24.17 -22.01
C GLU A 182 -15.86 23.10 -21.71
N LYS A 183 -15.95 22.44 -20.56
CA LYS A 183 -14.98 21.41 -20.15
C LYS A 183 -15.37 19.98 -20.56
N LYS A 184 -16.59 19.81 -21.06
CA LYS A 184 -17.11 18.48 -21.40
C LYS A 184 -16.40 17.86 -22.59
N ASP A 185 -16.02 18.66 -23.57
CA ASP A 185 -15.35 18.18 -24.78
C ASP A 185 -13.91 17.74 -24.50
N ASP A 186 -13.20 18.44 -23.61
CA ASP A 186 -11.86 18.03 -23.18
C ASP A 186 -11.91 16.67 -22.45
N VAL A 187 -12.82 16.51 -21.49
CA VAL A 187 -13.01 15.21 -20.78
C VAL A 187 -13.35 14.09 -21.76
N ARG A 188 -14.21 14.33 -22.76
CA ARG A 188 -14.58 13.32 -23.76
C ARG A 188 -13.40 12.91 -24.62
N THR A 189 -12.61 13.88 -25.08
CA THR A 189 -11.42 13.64 -25.92
C THR A 189 -10.39 12.83 -25.14
N GLN A 190 -10.02 13.29 -23.94
CA GLN A 190 -9.02 12.62 -23.11
C GLN A 190 -9.48 11.21 -22.69
N LYS A 191 -10.77 11.03 -22.42
CA LYS A 191 -11.37 9.70 -22.18
C LYS A 191 -11.15 8.77 -23.36
N THR A 192 -11.53 9.21 -24.57
CA THR A 192 -11.46 8.38 -25.79
C THR A 192 -10.02 7.99 -26.10
N ASP A 193 -9.10 8.94 -26.05
CA ASP A 193 -7.67 8.72 -26.31
C ASP A 193 -7.06 7.75 -25.27
N SER A 194 -7.42 7.92 -23.99
CA SER A 194 -6.93 7.03 -22.92
C SER A 194 -7.43 5.61 -23.10
N LEU A 195 -8.71 5.42 -23.42
CA LEU A 195 -9.29 4.10 -23.64
C LEU A 195 -8.62 3.40 -24.84
N GLY A 196 -8.32 4.12 -25.91
CA GLY A 196 -7.55 3.62 -27.05
C GLY A 196 -6.14 3.17 -26.63
N ASN A 197 -5.43 3.98 -25.85
CA ASN A 197 -4.11 3.64 -25.33
C ASN A 197 -4.14 2.39 -24.43
N LEU A 198 -5.17 2.21 -23.58
CA LEU A 198 -5.30 1.00 -22.74
C LEU A 198 -5.50 -0.26 -23.60
N VAL A 199 -6.28 -0.19 -24.69
CA VAL A 199 -6.45 -1.33 -25.61
C VAL A 199 -5.12 -1.71 -26.27
N GLU A 200 -4.35 -0.73 -26.73
CA GLU A 200 -3.02 -0.97 -27.30
C GLU A 200 -2.05 -1.58 -26.25
N MET A 201 -2.13 -1.14 -24.99
CA MET A 201 -1.34 -1.72 -23.90
C MET A 201 -1.70 -3.20 -23.65
N VAL A 202 -2.99 -3.57 -23.72
CA VAL A 202 -3.42 -4.98 -23.65
C VAL A 202 -2.77 -5.79 -24.77
N ASP A 203 -2.75 -5.27 -25.99
CA ASP A 203 -2.13 -5.94 -27.13
C ASP A 203 -0.62 -6.14 -26.96
N ILE A 204 0.09 -5.12 -26.46
CA ILE A 204 1.53 -5.19 -26.18
C ILE A 204 1.81 -6.27 -25.14
N ILE A 205 1.10 -6.23 -24.00
CA ILE A 205 1.27 -7.19 -22.90
C ILE A 205 0.91 -8.61 -23.36
N SER A 206 -0.15 -8.76 -24.16
CA SER A 206 -0.58 -10.07 -24.67
C SER A 206 0.48 -10.74 -25.55
N ARG A 207 1.29 -9.98 -26.27
CA ARG A 207 2.38 -10.46 -27.14
C ARG A 207 3.71 -10.62 -26.42
N SER A 208 3.79 -10.27 -25.10
CA SER A 208 5.04 -10.37 -24.35
C SER A 208 5.52 -11.81 -24.21
N ASN A 209 6.84 -11.97 -24.15
CA ASN A 209 7.47 -13.26 -23.90
C ASN A 209 7.20 -13.72 -22.46
N LEU A 210 7.03 -15.03 -22.31
CA LEU A 210 6.86 -15.64 -21.00
C LEU A 210 8.24 -16.04 -20.45
N ASP A 211 8.56 -15.50 -19.28
CA ASP A 211 9.65 -15.98 -18.45
C ASP A 211 9.04 -16.53 -17.15
N ASN A 212 9.33 -17.77 -16.85
CA ASN A 212 8.87 -18.41 -15.62
C ASN A 212 9.73 -18.07 -14.40
N SER A 213 10.79 -17.26 -14.58
CA SER A 213 11.58 -16.76 -13.46
C SER A 213 10.77 -15.72 -12.69
N PHE A 214 10.69 -15.92 -11.40
CA PHE A 214 10.01 -15.00 -10.48
C PHE A 214 11.05 -14.34 -9.55
N THR A 215 11.13 -13.02 -9.57
CA THR A 215 12.05 -12.28 -8.72
C THR A 215 11.31 -11.26 -7.85
N LEU A 216 11.08 -11.61 -6.58
CA LEU A 216 10.62 -10.66 -5.55
C LEU A 216 11.67 -9.60 -5.19
N ASP A 217 12.93 -9.85 -5.58
CA ASP A 217 14.10 -9.19 -5.01
C ASP A 217 14.18 -7.68 -5.31
N HIS A 218 13.71 -7.24 -6.49
CA HIS A 218 13.90 -5.85 -6.94
C HIS A 218 13.02 -4.84 -6.20
N THR A 219 11.76 -5.19 -5.93
CA THR A 219 10.84 -4.29 -5.23
C THR A 219 11.18 -4.19 -3.75
N LEU A 220 11.58 -5.30 -3.15
CA LEU A 220 11.99 -5.34 -1.75
C LEU A 220 13.23 -4.48 -1.52
N LYS A 221 14.22 -4.50 -2.41
CA LYS A 221 15.47 -3.73 -2.27
C LYS A 221 15.27 -2.21 -2.26
N ARG A 222 14.29 -1.69 -2.98
CA ARG A 222 13.98 -0.24 -2.99
C ARG A 222 13.55 0.26 -1.61
N PHE A 223 12.79 -0.54 -0.87
CA PHE A 223 12.20 -0.14 0.40
C PHE A 223 13.06 -0.47 1.62
N TYR A 224 14.16 -1.18 1.43
CA TYR A 224 15.06 -1.54 2.52
C TYR A 224 16.03 -0.40 2.85
N TYR A 225 15.63 0.46 3.79
CA TYR A 225 16.53 1.43 4.42
C TYR A 225 17.44 0.80 5.48
N GLU A 226 17.09 -0.38 5.96
CA GLU A 226 17.88 -1.12 6.93
C GLU A 226 18.71 -2.18 6.21
N ASP A 227 19.97 -2.41 6.67
CA ASP A 227 20.74 -3.62 6.38
C ASP A 227 20.08 -4.82 7.10
N ILE A 228 18.77 -4.89 7.05
CA ILE A 228 18.06 -6.09 7.42
C ILE A 228 18.28 -7.00 6.22
N LEU A 229 19.37 -7.74 6.27
CA LEU A 229 19.38 -9.06 5.70
C LEU A 229 18.02 -9.63 6.03
N LEU A 230 17.23 -9.92 5.03
CA LEU A 230 15.99 -10.64 5.16
C LEU A 230 16.31 -11.84 6.02
N ARG A 231 16.05 -11.70 7.32
CA ARG A 231 16.22 -12.82 8.23
C ARG A 231 15.34 -13.91 7.69
N ASP A 232 15.89 -15.08 7.60
CA ASP A 232 15.08 -16.25 7.32
C ASP A 232 13.96 -16.33 8.37
N LEU A 233 12.75 -15.98 7.94
CA LEU A 233 11.56 -15.99 8.78
C LEU A 233 10.79 -17.31 8.67
N ASN A 234 11.34 -18.32 7.99
CA ASN A 234 10.63 -19.57 7.74
C ASN A 234 10.07 -20.18 9.02
N LYS A 235 10.92 -20.38 10.05
CA LYS A 235 10.49 -20.99 11.30
C LYS A 235 9.39 -20.18 12.01
N PRO A 236 9.56 -18.88 12.31
CA PRO A 236 8.50 -18.11 12.97
C PRO A 236 7.23 -17.97 12.13
N LEU A 237 7.33 -17.90 10.79
CA LEU A 237 6.17 -17.87 9.92
C LEU A 237 5.41 -19.20 9.91
N SER A 238 6.13 -20.33 9.86
CA SER A 238 5.55 -21.68 9.92
C SER A 238 4.83 -21.92 11.24
N GLU A 239 5.44 -21.55 12.39
CA GLU A 239 4.82 -21.65 13.72
C GLU A 239 3.56 -20.75 13.82
N SER A 240 3.63 -19.53 13.28
CA SER A 240 2.48 -18.61 13.24
C SER A 240 1.35 -19.15 12.37
N LEU A 241 1.65 -19.68 11.18
CA LEU A 241 0.66 -20.30 10.30
C LEU A 241 -0.08 -21.44 10.99
N PHE A 242 0.66 -22.33 11.65
CA PHE A 242 0.05 -23.43 12.37
C PHE A 242 -0.90 -22.93 13.46
N THR A 243 -0.46 -21.98 14.28
CA THR A 243 -1.26 -21.41 15.38
C THR A 243 -2.52 -20.70 14.87
N ILE A 244 -2.40 -19.90 13.79
CA ILE A 244 -3.55 -19.18 13.22
C ILE A 244 -4.52 -20.16 12.57
N ARG A 245 -4.01 -21.19 11.86
CA ARG A 245 -4.83 -22.25 11.27
C ARG A 245 -5.69 -22.96 12.31
N ASP A 246 -5.09 -23.40 13.41
CA ASP A 246 -5.79 -24.07 14.50
C ASP A 246 -6.86 -23.17 15.12
N SER A 247 -6.53 -21.90 15.38
CA SER A 247 -7.45 -20.91 15.90
C SER A 247 -8.63 -20.66 14.95
N LEU A 248 -8.36 -20.57 13.65
CA LEU A 248 -9.36 -20.37 12.59
C LEU A 248 -10.34 -21.55 12.53
N ILE A 249 -9.82 -22.79 12.48
CA ILE A 249 -10.65 -24.00 12.42
C ILE A 249 -11.49 -24.13 13.70
N LYS A 250 -10.88 -23.90 14.87
CA LYS A 250 -11.60 -23.90 16.14
C LYS A 250 -12.73 -22.89 16.16
N LYS A 251 -12.45 -21.64 15.76
CA LYS A 251 -13.46 -20.58 15.73
C LYS A 251 -14.61 -20.90 14.76
N ALA A 252 -14.31 -21.41 13.57
CA ALA A 252 -15.33 -21.80 12.59
C ALA A 252 -16.27 -22.88 13.17
N ARG A 253 -15.72 -23.87 13.90
CA ARG A 253 -16.50 -24.91 14.59
C ARG A 253 -17.32 -24.38 15.77
N GLU A 254 -16.84 -23.37 16.49
CA GLU A 254 -17.59 -22.70 17.56
C GLU A 254 -18.82 -21.96 17.00
N ILE A 255 -18.71 -21.38 15.81
CA ILE A 255 -19.82 -20.65 15.14
C ILE A 255 -20.83 -21.63 14.54
N SER A 256 -20.40 -22.73 13.96
CA SER A 256 -21.30 -23.73 13.37
C SER A 256 -20.80 -25.15 13.66
N ILE A 257 -21.55 -25.87 14.48
CA ILE A 257 -21.27 -27.27 14.85
C ILE A 257 -21.65 -28.24 13.73
N THR A 258 -22.64 -27.86 12.91
CA THR A 258 -23.25 -28.74 11.89
C THR A 258 -22.60 -28.63 10.52
N SER A 259 -21.83 -27.57 10.26
CA SER A 259 -21.16 -27.31 8.99
C SER A 259 -19.66 -27.54 9.11
N SER A 260 -19.01 -27.90 7.99
CA SER A 260 -17.55 -27.91 7.95
C SER A 260 -16.98 -26.51 8.18
N HIS A 261 -15.73 -26.44 8.59
CA HIS A 261 -15.05 -25.12 8.75
C HIS A 261 -14.98 -24.34 7.43
N GLN A 262 -14.82 -25.03 6.30
CA GLN A 262 -14.81 -24.41 4.97
C GLN A 262 -16.19 -23.84 4.60
N GLU A 263 -17.27 -24.58 4.83
CA GLU A 263 -18.64 -24.09 4.58
C GLU A 263 -18.96 -22.88 5.46
N THR A 264 -18.56 -22.92 6.73
CA THR A 264 -18.74 -21.81 7.66
C THR A 264 -17.98 -20.57 7.20
N LEU A 265 -16.72 -20.73 6.79
CA LEU A 265 -15.91 -19.63 6.23
C LEU A 265 -16.52 -19.07 4.95
N ASN A 266 -16.90 -19.94 4.00
CA ASN A 266 -17.51 -19.51 2.75
C ASN A 266 -18.81 -18.74 3.01
N ARG A 267 -19.66 -19.21 3.91
CA ARG A 267 -20.90 -18.52 4.28
C ARG A 267 -20.60 -17.11 4.81
N ILE A 268 -19.74 -17.00 5.82
CA ILE A 268 -19.46 -15.73 6.49
C ILE A 268 -18.75 -14.74 5.56
N LEU A 269 -17.81 -15.19 4.73
CA LEU A 269 -17.09 -14.31 3.80
C LEU A 269 -17.97 -13.81 2.65
N ASN A 270 -18.98 -14.59 2.25
CA ASN A 270 -19.92 -14.21 1.21
C ASN A 270 -21.18 -13.51 1.76
N GLU A 271 -21.35 -13.47 3.08
CA GLU A 271 -22.42 -12.71 3.70
C GLU A 271 -22.17 -11.22 3.52
N LYS A 272 -23.12 -10.55 2.88
CA LYS A 272 -23.06 -9.13 2.59
C LYS A 272 -24.27 -8.43 3.19
N ASP A 273 -24.00 -7.36 3.88
CA ASP A 273 -24.99 -6.48 4.46
C ASP A 273 -25.09 -5.18 3.67
N PHE A 274 -26.29 -4.63 3.60
CA PHE A 274 -26.45 -3.24 3.22
C PHE A 274 -25.89 -2.35 4.33
N ILE A 275 -24.87 -1.56 3.99
CA ILE A 275 -24.21 -0.63 4.91
C ILE A 275 -24.43 0.79 4.41
N ASP A 276 -25.30 1.52 5.10
CA ASP A 276 -25.49 2.94 4.85
C ASP A 276 -24.45 3.82 5.56
N GLU A 277 -24.52 5.12 5.31
CA GLU A 277 -23.59 6.08 5.91
C GLU A 277 -23.73 6.17 7.43
N GLU A 278 -24.92 6.00 7.98
CA GLU A 278 -25.17 6.05 9.41
C GLU A 278 -24.52 4.85 10.10
N LYS A 279 -24.74 3.66 9.55
CA LYS A 279 -24.15 2.41 10.07
C LYS A 279 -22.62 2.49 10.09
N ILE A 280 -21.98 2.98 9.00
CA ILE A 280 -20.52 3.10 8.96
C ILE A 280 -19.99 4.18 9.93
N ARG A 281 -20.70 5.29 10.12
CA ARG A 281 -20.33 6.31 11.11
C ARG A 281 -20.41 5.77 12.54
N ASN A 282 -21.41 4.96 12.84
CA ASN A 282 -21.55 4.29 14.13
C ASN A 282 -20.42 3.28 14.36
N ILE A 283 -20.07 2.49 13.35
CA ILE A 283 -18.94 1.55 13.40
C ILE A 283 -17.64 2.33 13.67
N TYR A 284 -17.40 3.40 12.91
CA TYR A 284 -16.20 4.22 13.07
C TYR A 284 -16.10 4.85 14.45
N SER A 285 -17.22 5.35 14.99
CA SER A 285 -17.27 5.91 16.35
C SER A 285 -16.86 4.90 17.41
N LYS A 286 -17.38 3.67 17.33
CA LYS A 286 -17.01 2.58 18.24
C LYS A 286 -15.54 2.20 18.12
N VAL A 287 -15.05 2.04 16.89
CA VAL A 287 -13.63 1.75 16.62
C VAL A 287 -12.74 2.87 17.14
N LYS A 288 -13.15 4.12 16.96
CA LYS A 288 -12.42 5.29 17.46
C LYS A 288 -12.32 5.31 18.99
N SER A 289 -13.42 4.99 19.70
CA SER A 289 -13.40 4.88 21.17
C SER A 289 -12.44 3.81 21.65
N ILE A 290 -12.55 2.57 21.13
CA ILE A 290 -11.65 1.46 21.48
C ILE A 290 -10.19 1.82 21.19
N SER A 291 -9.93 2.43 20.04
CA SER A 291 -8.59 2.86 19.64
C SER A 291 -8.00 3.90 20.60
N SER A 292 -8.80 4.90 20.99
CA SER A 292 -8.36 5.98 21.90
C SER A 292 -8.05 5.46 23.31
N GLU A 293 -8.80 4.49 23.80
CA GLU A 293 -8.58 3.85 25.10
C GLU A 293 -7.27 3.02 25.11
N ARG A 294 -6.97 2.36 24.00
CA ARG A 294 -5.83 1.41 23.92
C ARG A 294 -4.52 2.06 23.49
N PHE A 295 -4.58 3.05 22.58
CA PHE A 295 -3.41 3.66 21.97
C PHE A 295 -3.30 5.15 22.29
N LEU A 296 -3.82 5.98 21.40
CA LEU A 296 -3.76 7.44 21.46
C LEU A 296 -5.05 8.02 20.90
N GLU A 297 -5.43 9.19 21.40
CA GLU A 297 -6.53 9.94 20.83
C GLU A 297 -6.24 10.33 19.38
N THR A 298 -7.28 10.33 18.56
CA THR A 298 -7.21 10.70 17.15
C THR A 298 -8.24 11.78 16.82
N SER A 299 -7.82 12.77 16.06
CA SER A 299 -8.69 13.81 15.49
C SER A 299 -9.19 13.43 14.08
N ALA A 300 -8.80 12.27 13.55
CA ALA A 300 -9.17 11.84 12.22
C ALA A 300 -10.70 11.79 12.02
N ILE A 301 -11.13 12.27 10.85
CA ILE A 301 -12.54 12.38 10.46
C ILE A 301 -12.82 11.35 9.38
N LEU A 302 -13.98 10.68 9.47
CA LEU A 302 -14.43 9.75 8.45
C LEU A 302 -15.04 10.50 7.27
N ASP A 303 -14.50 10.27 6.08
CA ASP A 303 -15.08 10.63 4.80
C ASP A 303 -15.59 9.37 4.09
N ILE A 304 -16.81 9.42 3.54
CA ILE A 304 -17.43 8.26 2.92
C ILE A 304 -17.62 8.55 1.44
N LYS A 305 -17.13 7.66 0.59
CA LYS A 305 -17.33 7.68 -0.86
C LYS A 305 -18.09 6.44 -1.28
N LYS A 306 -19.14 6.61 -2.05
CA LYS A 306 -19.85 5.50 -2.67
C LYS A 306 -19.29 5.21 -4.05
N VAL A 307 -19.06 3.95 -4.32
CA VAL A 307 -18.72 3.48 -5.68
C VAL A 307 -19.97 3.62 -6.54
N PRO A 308 -19.89 4.20 -7.74
CA PRO A 308 -21.00 4.17 -8.68
C PRO A 308 -21.46 2.73 -8.96
N GLN A 309 -22.76 2.50 -9.04
CA GLN A 309 -23.36 1.16 -9.18
C GLN A 309 -22.86 0.42 -10.44
N GLU A 310 -22.52 1.16 -11.49
CA GLU A 310 -21.95 0.63 -12.72
C GLU A 310 -20.55 0.06 -12.53
N LEU A 311 -19.77 0.59 -11.57
CA LEU A 311 -18.46 0.07 -11.19
C LEU A 311 -18.54 -1.10 -10.21
N GLU A 312 -19.63 -1.24 -9.45
CA GLU A 312 -19.78 -2.32 -8.47
C GLU A 312 -19.73 -3.71 -9.12
N LYS A 313 -20.23 -3.85 -10.34
CA LYS A 313 -20.23 -5.12 -11.10
C LYS A 313 -18.82 -5.58 -11.49
N ASN A 314 -17.83 -4.67 -11.46
CA ASN A 314 -16.44 -4.90 -11.84
C ASN A 314 -15.49 -4.75 -10.63
N THR A 315 -16.01 -4.83 -9.40
CA THR A 315 -15.26 -4.59 -8.18
C THR A 315 -14.33 -5.72 -7.76
N THR A 316 -14.20 -6.80 -8.53
CA THR A 316 -13.21 -7.86 -8.25
C THR A 316 -11.83 -7.25 -8.03
N PHE A 317 -11.47 -6.20 -8.78
CA PHE A 317 -10.22 -5.48 -8.58
C PHE A 317 -10.20 -4.69 -7.25
N LEU A 318 -11.28 -3.95 -6.91
CA LEU A 318 -11.35 -3.21 -5.63
C LEU A 318 -11.42 -4.15 -4.42
N SER A 319 -12.03 -5.32 -4.56
CA SER A 319 -12.06 -6.33 -3.49
C SER A 319 -10.72 -7.03 -3.29
N ASN A 320 -9.88 -7.07 -4.33
CA ASN A 320 -8.54 -7.65 -4.27
C ASN A 320 -7.52 -6.70 -3.63
N PHE A 321 -7.79 -5.38 -3.67
CA PHE A 321 -6.96 -4.36 -3.05
C PHE A 321 -7.65 -3.80 -1.82
N ASP A 322 -7.56 -4.52 -0.70
CA ASP A 322 -8.09 -4.08 0.60
C ASP A 322 -7.68 -2.63 0.94
N SER A 323 -6.48 -2.23 0.53
CA SER A 323 -5.95 -0.87 0.71
C SER A 323 -6.71 0.22 -0.05
N LEU A 324 -7.52 -0.12 -1.06
CA LEU A 324 -8.36 0.85 -1.77
C LEU A 324 -9.73 1.06 -1.10
N LYS A 325 -10.16 0.13 -0.24
CA LYS A 325 -11.40 0.26 0.52
C LYS A 325 -11.32 1.29 1.63
N VAL A 326 -10.13 1.47 2.22
CA VAL A 326 -9.87 2.45 3.28
C VAL A 326 -8.58 3.18 2.94
N LEU A 327 -8.71 4.46 2.59
CA LEU A 327 -7.60 5.33 2.23
C LEU A 327 -7.26 6.23 3.44
N PRO A 328 -6.10 6.06 4.06
CA PRO A 328 -5.62 7.00 5.06
C PRO A 328 -5.25 8.33 4.39
N MET A 329 -5.27 9.43 5.16
CA MET A 329 -4.78 10.72 4.70
C MET A 329 -3.29 10.64 4.29
N GLY A 330 -2.86 11.53 3.40
CA GLY A 330 -1.43 11.78 3.17
C GLY A 330 -0.80 12.57 4.35
N GLU A 331 0.50 12.39 4.56
CA GLU A 331 1.20 13.07 5.68
C GLU A 331 1.19 14.59 5.55
N PHE A 332 1.10 15.11 4.34
CA PHE A 332 1.06 16.55 4.06
C PHE A 332 -0.36 17.09 3.82
N ASP A 333 -1.39 16.25 3.93
CA ASP A 333 -2.77 16.69 3.82
C ASP A 333 -3.14 17.63 4.97
N THR A 334 -3.80 18.74 4.63
CA THR A 334 -4.32 19.69 5.61
C THR A 334 -5.55 19.14 6.35
N LYS A 335 -6.29 18.23 5.74
CA LYS A 335 -7.46 17.57 6.32
C LYS A 335 -7.10 16.16 6.76
N LYS A 336 -7.40 15.85 8.01
CA LYS A 336 -7.16 14.54 8.60
C LYS A 336 -8.32 13.59 8.31
N ASN A 337 -8.53 13.29 7.04
CA ASN A 337 -9.62 12.43 6.60
C ASN A 337 -9.15 10.99 6.38
N ILE A 338 -9.93 10.04 6.90
CA ILE A 338 -9.86 8.64 6.51
C ILE A 338 -11.02 8.41 5.57
N THR A 339 -10.72 8.11 4.31
CA THR A 339 -11.76 7.87 3.30
C THR A 339 -12.11 6.40 3.24
N VAL A 340 -13.38 6.07 3.43
CA VAL A 340 -13.92 4.72 3.22
C VAL A 340 -14.68 4.69 1.91
N VAL A 341 -14.32 3.75 1.05
CA VAL A 341 -14.95 3.55 -0.26
C VAL A 341 -15.93 2.37 -0.12
N LEU A 342 -17.22 2.65 -0.18
CA LEU A 342 -18.30 1.66 -0.01
C LEU A 342 -18.92 1.24 -1.34
N THR A 343 -19.19 -0.04 -1.47
CA THR A 343 -20.14 -0.60 -2.44
C THR A 343 -21.56 -0.64 -1.83
N SER A 344 -22.57 -1.05 -2.59
CA SER A 344 -23.96 -1.13 -2.09
C SER A 344 -24.13 -2.15 -0.97
N GLU A 345 -23.36 -3.24 -1.07
CA GLU A 345 -23.33 -4.32 -0.08
C GLU A 345 -21.89 -4.63 0.32
N GLU A 346 -21.64 -4.76 1.61
CA GLU A 346 -20.30 -5.01 2.15
C GLU A 346 -20.33 -6.14 3.18
N ASN A 347 -19.25 -6.93 3.21
CA ASN A 347 -19.01 -7.82 4.34
C ASN A 347 -18.48 -7.02 5.54
N MET A 348 -19.21 -7.07 6.65
CA MET A 348 -18.87 -6.32 7.86
C MET A 348 -17.49 -6.65 8.42
N GLY A 349 -17.12 -7.92 8.44
CA GLY A 349 -15.82 -8.37 8.95
C GLY A 349 -14.66 -7.85 8.09
N LEU A 350 -14.80 -7.90 6.75
CA LEU A 350 -13.80 -7.37 5.82
C LEU A 350 -13.69 -5.85 5.93
N LEU A 351 -14.79 -5.14 6.04
CA LEU A 351 -14.79 -3.70 6.21
C LEU A 351 -14.09 -3.28 7.51
N LEU A 352 -14.41 -3.95 8.62
CA LEU A 352 -13.74 -3.73 9.90
C LEU A 352 -12.26 -4.06 9.84
N PHE A 353 -11.88 -5.17 9.22
CA PHE A 353 -10.48 -5.54 9.03
C PHE A 353 -9.69 -4.43 8.33
N ASN A 354 -10.25 -3.89 7.23
CA ASN A 354 -9.63 -2.82 6.46
C ASN A 354 -9.60 -1.51 7.24
N LEU A 355 -10.68 -1.16 7.93
CA LEU A 355 -10.75 0.05 8.75
C LEU A 355 -9.71 0.04 9.87
N LEU A 356 -9.49 -1.10 10.52
CA LEU A 356 -8.50 -1.25 11.59
C LEU A 356 -7.06 -1.28 11.06
N THR A 357 -6.85 -1.78 9.86
CA THR A 357 -5.50 -1.90 9.27
C THR A 357 -5.05 -0.58 8.62
N PHE A 358 -5.90 0.01 7.79
CA PHE A 358 -5.57 1.20 6.99
C PHE A 358 -6.13 2.50 7.57
N GLY A 359 -7.20 2.43 8.35
CA GLY A 359 -7.79 3.55 9.09
C GLY A 359 -7.18 3.68 10.49
N ILE A 360 -8.04 3.62 11.53
CA ILE A 360 -7.63 3.67 12.94
C ILE A 360 -7.91 2.32 13.62
N PRO A 361 -6.99 1.87 14.48
CA PRO A 361 -5.73 2.49 14.92
C PRO A 361 -4.52 2.30 13.99
N GLY A 362 -4.73 1.73 12.80
CA GLY A 362 -3.68 1.38 11.85
C GLY A 362 -2.97 2.58 11.19
N SER A 363 -2.83 2.53 9.87
CA SER A 363 -2.07 3.52 9.11
C SER A 363 -2.59 4.96 9.26
N GLY A 364 -3.88 5.15 9.49
CA GLY A 364 -4.48 6.47 9.71
C GLY A 364 -3.94 7.15 10.96
N LEU A 365 -3.91 6.44 12.11
CA LEU A 365 -3.34 6.97 13.36
C LEU A 365 -1.84 7.25 13.21
N LEU A 366 -1.10 6.32 12.58
CA LEU A 366 0.33 6.49 12.33
C LEU A 366 0.61 7.77 11.53
N ARG A 367 -0.11 7.98 10.44
CA ARG A 367 0.07 9.16 9.57
C ARG A 367 -0.38 10.45 10.26
N GLU A 368 -1.42 10.41 11.08
CA GLU A 368 -1.85 11.56 11.89
C GLU A 368 -0.76 11.99 12.86
N ILE A 369 -0.23 11.06 13.65
CA ILE A 369 0.84 11.37 14.61
C ILE A 369 2.08 11.89 13.90
N ARG A 370 2.46 11.26 12.79
CA ARG A 370 3.60 11.68 11.97
C ARG A 370 3.42 13.09 11.43
N SER A 371 2.28 13.43 10.88
CA SER A 371 2.00 14.75 10.30
C SER A 371 2.12 15.90 11.28
N VAL A 372 1.88 15.63 12.56
CA VAL A 372 1.93 16.64 13.63
C VAL A 372 3.31 16.75 14.29
N HIS A 373 3.97 15.62 14.47
CA HIS A 373 5.15 15.52 15.34
C HIS A 373 6.47 15.35 14.61
N VAL A 374 6.45 14.90 13.35
CA VAL A 374 7.66 14.77 12.54
C VAL A 374 7.91 16.05 11.76
N LYS A 375 9.07 16.67 11.99
CA LYS A 375 9.45 17.90 11.30
C LYS A 375 10.12 17.59 9.96
N SER A 376 10.01 18.56 9.01
CA SER A 376 10.84 18.56 7.81
C SER A 376 12.33 18.45 8.19
N PRO A 377 13.17 17.73 7.41
CA PRO A 377 12.79 16.94 6.24
C PRO A 377 12.45 15.48 6.55
N ARG A 378 12.40 15.08 7.83
CA ARG A 378 12.17 13.66 8.19
C ARG A 378 10.82 13.12 7.78
N ASN A 379 9.81 13.98 7.65
CA ASN A 379 8.49 13.58 7.18
C ASN A 379 8.45 13.11 5.72
N TYR A 380 9.51 13.35 4.94
CA TYR A 380 9.64 12.79 3.60
C TYR A 380 10.05 11.29 3.61
N TYR A 381 10.74 10.83 4.66
CA TYR A 381 11.15 9.44 4.75
C TYR A 381 9.97 8.53 5.09
N SER A 382 10.03 7.30 4.61
CA SER A 382 9.07 6.25 4.95
C SER A 382 9.81 5.02 5.44
N ASN A 383 9.39 4.51 6.60
CA ASN A 383 9.78 3.19 7.07
C ASN A 383 8.64 2.22 6.72
N VAL A 384 8.73 1.58 5.57
CA VAL A 384 7.69 0.68 5.05
C VAL A 384 7.45 -0.50 6.00
N LEU A 385 8.50 -1.02 6.64
CA LEU A 385 8.37 -2.10 7.62
C LEU A 385 7.47 -1.68 8.78
N LEU A 386 7.73 -0.50 9.35
CA LEU A 386 6.92 -0.01 10.46
C LEU A 386 5.50 0.35 10.00
N GLU A 387 5.35 0.99 8.85
CA GLU A 387 4.03 1.36 8.32
C GLU A 387 3.13 0.14 8.11
N LYS A 388 3.64 -0.89 7.42
CA LYS A 388 2.89 -2.14 7.18
C LYS A 388 2.71 -2.96 8.46
N GLY A 389 3.76 -3.06 9.27
CA GLY A 389 3.75 -3.81 10.53
C GLY A 389 2.84 -3.21 11.58
N TRP A 390 2.75 -1.87 11.64
CA TRP A 390 1.88 -1.17 12.59
C TRP A 390 0.41 -1.51 12.37
N GLY A 391 -0.08 -1.51 11.13
CA GLY A 391 -1.47 -1.86 10.85
C GLY A 391 -1.84 -3.27 11.33
N ILE A 392 -0.94 -4.24 11.16
CA ILE A 392 -1.13 -5.60 11.65
C ILE A 392 -1.07 -5.64 13.19
N TYR A 393 -0.07 -4.98 13.76
CA TYR A 393 0.13 -4.93 15.20
C TYR A 393 -1.08 -4.30 15.91
N ALA A 394 -1.48 -3.12 15.47
CA ALA A 394 -2.55 -2.36 16.10
C ALA A 394 -3.89 -3.11 16.07
N ARG A 395 -4.22 -3.78 14.96
CA ARG A 395 -5.41 -4.62 14.85
C ARG A 395 -5.37 -5.80 15.82
N ARG A 396 -4.22 -6.49 15.97
CA ARG A 396 -4.07 -7.61 16.92
C ARG A 396 -4.29 -7.16 18.36
N GLU A 397 -3.80 -5.97 18.72
CA GLU A 397 -3.88 -5.46 20.10
C GLU A 397 -5.30 -5.17 20.57
N ILE A 398 -6.26 -4.95 19.65
CA ILE A 398 -7.67 -4.65 19.99
C ILE A 398 -8.63 -5.73 19.48
N ALA A 399 -8.11 -6.87 19.07
CA ALA A 399 -8.95 -7.93 18.49
C ALA A 399 -10.01 -8.45 19.48
N ASP A 400 -9.69 -8.54 20.78
CA ASP A 400 -10.63 -8.98 21.82
C ASP A 400 -11.77 -7.97 22.05
N GLU A 401 -11.45 -6.68 22.10
CA GLU A 401 -12.44 -5.60 22.24
C GLU A 401 -13.36 -5.55 21.00
N ILE A 402 -12.80 -5.73 19.82
CA ILE A 402 -13.59 -5.78 18.57
C ILE A 402 -14.50 -7.01 18.56
N ARG A 403 -14.04 -8.18 18.99
CA ARG A 403 -14.87 -9.37 19.12
C ARG A 403 -16.05 -9.15 20.06
N GLN A 404 -15.83 -8.52 21.21
CA GLN A 404 -16.88 -8.22 22.19
C GLN A 404 -17.96 -7.29 21.60
N VAL A 405 -17.58 -6.34 20.76
CA VAL A 405 -18.50 -5.34 20.17
C VAL A 405 -19.19 -5.82 18.90
N PHE A 406 -18.48 -6.58 18.04
CA PHE A 406 -18.91 -6.94 16.69
C PHE A 406 -19.14 -8.44 16.48
N GLY A 407 -18.82 -9.26 17.46
CA GLY A 407 -19.16 -10.69 17.47
C GLY A 407 -18.10 -11.62 16.87
N SER A 408 -18.38 -12.92 16.99
CA SER A 408 -17.44 -13.99 16.63
C SER A 408 -17.23 -14.15 15.11
N GLU A 409 -18.19 -13.76 14.30
CA GLU A 409 -18.07 -13.84 12.84
C GLU A 409 -17.03 -12.83 12.32
N CYS A 410 -16.98 -11.62 12.88
CA CYS A 410 -15.92 -10.66 12.58
C CYS A 410 -14.53 -11.18 13.00
N GLU A 411 -14.44 -11.83 14.16
CA GLU A 411 -13.19 -12.48 14.60
C GLU A 411 -12.75 -13.58 13.63
N LEU A 412 -13.67 -14.40 13.12
CA LEU A 412 -13.35 -15.43 12.13
C LEU A 412 -12.79 -14.83 10.84
N VAL A 413 -13.39 -13.73 10.35
CA VAL A 413 -12.87 -13.00 9.18
C VAL A 413 -11.46 -12.46 9.45
N PHE A 414 -11.19 -11.95 10.65
CA PHE A 414 -9.87 -11.45 11.03
C PHE A 414 -8.83 -12.56 11.03
N LEU A 415 -9.13 -13.71 11.64
CA LEU A 415 -8.26 -14.88 11.64
C LEU A 415 -7.99 -15.37 10.22
N TYR A 416 -9.01 -15.39 9.37
CA TYR A 416 -8.88 -15.77 7.96
C TYR A 416 -7.96 -14.84 7.17
N LYS A 417 -8.17 -13.52 7.26
CA LYS A 417 -7.30 -12.53 6.59
C LYS A 417 -5.87 -12.55 7.14
N GLU A 418 -5.71 -12.82 8.42
CA GLU A 418 -4.40 -12.98 9.05
C GLU A 418 -3.70 -14.25 8.58
N TYR A 419 -4.44 -15.36 8.45
CA TYR A 419 -3.94 -16.59 7.86
C TYR A 419 -3.42 -16.34 6.44
N LEU A 420 -4.23 -15.74 5.56
CA LEU A 420 -3.83 -15.45 4.20
C LEU A 420 -2.63 -14.50 4.12
N THR A 421 -2.57 -13.47 4.97
CA THR A 421 -1.43 -12.54 5.02
C THR A 421 -0.14 -13.26 5.45
N THR A 422 -0.24 -14.14 6.45
CA THR A 422 0.92 -14.92 6.95
C THR A 422 1.35 -15.96 5.93
N LEU A 423 0.41 -16.60 5.23
CA LEU A 423 0.70 -17.56 4.15
C LEU A 423 1.41 -16.85 2.98
N LYS A 424 0.94 -15.67 2.56
CA LYS A 424 1.62 -14.87 1.54
C LYS A 424 3.05 -14.53 1.97
N ALA A 425 3.23 -14.08 3.22
CA ALA A 425 4.56 -13.77 3.75
C ALA A 425 5.48 -15.00 3.79
N PHE A 426 4.96 -16.17 4.17
CA PHE A 426 5.69 -17.42 4.17
C PHE A 426 6.15 -17.81 2.76
N VAL A 427 5.25 -17.78 1.80
CA VAL A 427 5.56 -18.08 0.40
C VAL A 427 6.56 -17.08 -0.19
N GLN A 428 6.38 -15.79 0.08
CA GLN A 428 7.31 -14.74 -0.34
C GLN A 428 8.70 -14.95 0.27
N ASN A 429 8.79 -15.39 1.52
CA ASN A 429 10.07 -15.73 2.16
C ASN A 429 10.73 -16.96 1.51
N GLU A 430 9.96 -17.99 1.15
CA GLU A 430 10.47 -19.18 0.45
C GLU A 430 11.06 -18.83 -0.93
N ILE A 431 10.38 -17.97 -1.70
CA ILE A 431 10.86 -17.44 -2.99
C ILE A 431 12.18 -16.68 -2.78
N LEU A 432 12.18 -15.76 -1.84
CA LEU A 432 13.32 -14.89 -1.58
C LEU A 432 14.57 -15.65 -1.16
N MET A 433 14.38 -16.76 -0.42
CA MET A 433 15.46 -17.65 0.00
C MET A 433 15.82 -18.72 -1.05
N ASN A 434 15.26 -18.62 -2.26
CA ASN A 434 15.45 -19.59 -3.37
C ASN A 434 15.11 -21.04 -2.97
N ARG A 435 14.09 -21.25 -2.11
CA ARG A 435 13.64 -22.58 -1.65
C ARG A 435 12.46 -23.13 -2.43
N ALA A 436 11.76 -22.28 -3.14
CA ALA A 436 10.58 -22.65 -3.90
C ALA A 436 10.52 -21.90 -5.22
N ASP A 437 10.12 -22.60 -6.27
CA ASP A 437 9.79 -22.03 -7.58
C ASP A 437 8.27 -21.77 -7.70
N ALA A 438 7.87 -21.13 -8.78
CA ALA A 438 6.46 -20.79 -9.05
C ALA A 438 5.54 -22.03 -9.11
N ALA A 439 6.04 -23.16 -9.60
CA ALA A 439 5.26 -24.39 -9.73
C ALA A 439 4.99 -25.02 -8.36
N SER A 440 6.03 -25.17 -7.53
CA SER A 440 5.91 -25.70 -6.16
C SER A 440 5.06 -24.82 -5.25
N ILE A 441 5.10 -23.52 -5.47
CA ILE A 441 4.24 -22.55 -4.75
C ILE A 441 2.78 -22.74 -5.13
N LYS A 442 2.50 -22.82 -6.43
CA LYS A 442 1.14 -23.06 -6.92
C LYS A 442 0.59 -24.35 -6.33
N GLU A 443 1.36 -25.43 -6.36
CA GLU A 443 0.96 -26.71 -5.79
C GLU A 443 0.61 -26.58 -4.30
N LYS A 444 1.47 -25.97 -3.48
CA LYS A 444 1.21 -25.72 -2.05
C LYS A 444 -0.09 -24.94 -1.81
N ILE A 445 -0.34 -23.86 -2.59
CA ILE A 445 -1.55 -23.05 -2.47
C ILE A 445 -2.78 -23.88 -2.85
N TYR A 446 -2.70 -24.70 -3.92
CA TYR A 446 -3.82 -25.50 -4.38
C TYR A 446 -4.15 -26.67 -3.45
N GLN A 447 -3.18 -27.17 -2.69
CA GLN A 447 -3.39 -28.19 -1.64
C GLN A 447 -3.95 -27.60 -0.33
N ASP A 448 -3.83 -26.28 -0.13
CA ASP A 448 -4.32 -25.65 1.08
C ASP A 448 -5.84 -25.48 1.07
N GLU A 449 -6.52 -26.21 1.95
CA GLU A 449 -7.98 -26.21 2.04
C GLU A 449 -8.58 -24.89 2.56
N LEU A 450 -7.79 -24.08 3.27
CA LEU A 450 -8.22 -22.79 3.79
C LEU A 450 -8.10 -21.66 2.78
N VAL A 451 -7.40 -21.85 1.67
CA VAL A 451 -7.39 -20.90 0.56
C VAL A 451 -8.62 -21.16 -0.31
N LEU A 452 -9.69 -20.40 -0.08
CA LEU A 452 -10.97 -20.60 -0.74
C LEU A 452 -10.95 -20.22 -2.22
N ASP A 453 -10.33 -19.10 -2.56
CA ASP A 453 -10.11 -18.63 -3.93
C ASP A 453 -8.62 -18.69 -4.26
N LYS A 454 -8.19 -19.85 -4.75
CA LYS A 454 -6.78 -20.18 -4.99
C LYS A 454 -6.18 -19.40 -6.16
N GLU A 455 -6.98 -19.16 -7.18
CA GLU A 455 -6.56 -18.42 -8.36
C GLU A 455 -6.30 -16.95 -8.03
N ASN A 456 -7.27 -16.30 -7.39
CA ASN A 456 -7.15 -14.92 -6.96
C ASN A 456 -6.05 -14.73 -5.89
N PHE A 457 -5.95 -15.64 -4.92
CA PHE A 457 -4.86 -15.62 -3.95
C PHE A 457 -3.49 -15.67 -4.63
N THR A 458 -3.32 -16.54 -5.62
CA THR A 458 -2.08 -16.65 -6.38
C THR A 458 -1.79 -15.37 -7.15
N LYS A 459 -2.78 -14.79 -7.85
CA LYS A 459 -2.63 -13.49 -8.52
C LYS A 459 -2.18 -12.38 -7.56
N ILE A 460 -2.86 -12.25 -6.41
CA ILE A 460 -2.52 -11.22 -5.41
C ILE A 460 -1.12 -11.42 -4.85
N LEU A 461 -0.71 -12.66 -4.58
CA LEU A 461 0.63 -12.98 -4.11
C LEU A 461 1.73 -12.39 -5.02
N PHE A 462 1.54 -12.49 -6.34
CA PHE A 462 2.48 -11.97 -7.32
C PHE A 462 2.38 -10.44 -7.49
N ILE A 463 1.18 -9.87 -7.38
CA ILE A 463 0.96 -8.41 -7.49
C ILE A 463 1.56 -7.68 -6.28
N GLU A 464 1.41 -8.22 -5.07
CA GLU A 464 1.87 -7.59 -3.83
C GLU A 464 3.40 -7.55 -3.66
N GLN A 465 4.16 -8.28 -4.44
CA GLN A 465 5.63 -8.22 -4.54
C GLN A 465 6.38 -8.10 -3.20
N GLY A 466 5.96 -8.88 -2.18
CA GLY A 466 6.62 -8.90 -0.87
C GLY A 466 6.00 -7.99 0.20
N GLU A 467 4.92 -7.28 -0.07
CA GLU A 467 4.27 -6.40 0.91
C GLU A 467 3.85 -7.13 2.19
N SER A 468 3.34 -8.36 2.07
CA SER A 468 2.95 -9.18 3.22
C SER A 468 4.16 -9.58 4.07
N LEU A 469 5.28 -9.94 3.44
CA LEU A 469 6.52 -10.26 4.14
C LEU A 469 7.07 -9.04 4.91
N LEU A 470 7.05 -7.86 4.26
CA LEU A 470 7.44 -6.60 4.91
C LEU A 470 6.55 -6.29 6.12
N GLY A 471 5.24 -6.50 5.99
CA GLY A 471 4.29 -6.29 7.09
C GLY A 471 4.55 -7.19 8.29
N ILE A 472 4.75 -8.47 8.06
CA ILE A 472 5.06 -9.44 9.15
C ILE A 472 6.43 -9.17 9.77
N HIS A 473 7.42 -8.81 8.96
CA HIS A 473 8.74 -8.42 9.49
C HIS A 473 8.63 -7.18 10.38
N GLY A 474 7.89 -6.17 9.92
CA GLY A 474 7.61 -4.97 10.73
C GLY A 474 6.89 -5.29 12.03
N LEU A 475 5.88 -6.17 12.00
CA LEU A 475 5.18 -6.67 13.17
C LEU A 475 6.13 -7.27 14.21
N TYR A 476 7.03 -8.16 13.80
CA TYR A 476 7.99 -8.78 14.72
C TYR A 476 8.93 -7.75 15.34
N ASN A 477 9.40 -6.76 14.57
CA ASN A 477 10.22 -5.68 15.13
C ASN A 477 9.45 -4.84 16.15
N ILE A 478 8.17 -4.53 15.91
CA ILE A 478 7.34 -3.78 16.87
C ILE A 478 7.13 -4.58 18.16
N ILE A 479 6.83 -5.89 18.05
CA ILE A 479 6.68 -6.78 19.22
C ILE A 479 7.98 -6.83 20.03
N GLU A 480 9.13 -6.92 19.36
CA GLU A 480 10.43 -6.92 20.04
C GLU A 480 10.68 -5.60 20.78
N LEU A 481 10.43 -4.44 20.14
CA LEU A 481 10.54 -3.14 20.78
C LEU A 481 9.61 -3.02 21.99
N ARG A 482 8.36 -3.49 21.86
CA ARG A 482 7.43 -3.48 22.99
C ARG A 482 7.94 -4.33 24.15
N ARG A 483 8.49 -5.51 23.87
CA ARG A 483 9.08 -6.38 24.90
C ARG A 483 10.26 -5.71 25.61
N GLN A 484 11.10 -4.97 24.86
CA GLN A 484 12.29 -4.29 25.41
C GLN A 484 11.96 -3.03 26.21
N PHE A 485 10.97 -2.25 25.78
CA PHE A 485 10.72 -0.91 26.29
C PHE A 485 9.36 -0.74 26.96
N GLY A 486 8.34 -1.55 26.62
CA GLY A 486 6.97 -1.38 27.10
C GLY A 486 6.80 -1.53 28.62
N GLY A 487 7.71 -2.24 29.31
CA GLY A 487 7.73 -2.30 30.77
C GLY A 487 8.46 -1.15 31.48
N ARG A 488 9.13 -0.25 30.72
CA ARG A 488 9.95 0.84 31.24
C ARG A 488 9.24 2.19 31.21
N MET A 489 8.12 2.28 30.53
CA MET A 489 7.31 3.50 30.36
C MET A 489 5.83 3.16 30.26
N LYS A 490 4.95 4.16 30.37
CA LYS A 490 3.53 3.97 30.10
C LYS A 490 3.33 3.53 28.65
N LEU A 491 2.33 2.67 28.41
CA LEU A 491 2.09 2.11 27.10
C LEU A 491 1.73 3.20 26.05
N SER A 492 0.96 4.21 26.46
CA SER A 492 0.67 5.39 25.63
C SER A 492 1.94 6.15 25.23
N ASP A 493 2.90 6.33 26.16
CA ASP A 493 4.17 6.98 25.88
C ASP A 493 5.02 6.18 24.91
N PHE A 494 5.00 4.83 25.04
CA PHE A 494 5.67 3.94 24.10
C PHE A 494 5.10 4.10 22.69
N TYR A 495 3.77 4.04 22.54
CA TYR A 495 3.13 4.20 21.24
C TYR A 495 3.38 5.60 20.65
N PHE A 496 3.26 6.64 21.48
CA PHE A 496 3.53 8.00 21.01
C PHE A 496 4.97 8.15 20.49
N ARG A 497 5.96 7.66 21.23
CA ARG A 497 7.37 7.71 20.80
C ARG A 497 7.62 6.86 19.56
N LEU A 498 7.04 5.67 19.49
CA LEU A 498 7.16 4.80 18.33
C LEU A 498 6.59 5.46 17.07
N LEU A 499 5.37 6.00 17.13
CA LEU A 499 4.68 6.59 16.00
C LEU A 499 5.25 7.93 15.57
N SER A 500 5.66 8.79 16.52
CA SER A 500 6.32 10.07 16.21
C SER A 500 7.73 9.91 15.62
N ASN A 501 8.32 8.73 15.69
CA ASN A 501 9.59 8.38 15.06
C ASN A 501 9.44 7.29 13.98
N SER A 502 8.24 7.07 13.50
CA SER A 502 7.91 5.95 12.59
C SER A 502 8.51 6.06 11.18
N ASN A 503 9.10 7.18 10.85
CA ASN A 503 9.88 7.40 9.63
C ASN A 503 11.35 6.96 9.74
N LEU A 504 11.83 6.68 10.96
CA LEU A 504 13.18 6.20 11.19
C LEU A 504 13.27 4.67 11.05
N PRO A 505 14.39 4.12 10.55
CA PRO A 505 14.70 2.70 10.67
C PRO A 505 14.68 2.20 12.12
N PHE A 506 14.32 0.94 12.33
CA PHE A 506 14.19 0.36 13.69
C PHE A 506 15.46 0.49 14.53
N LYS A 507 16.66 0.47 13.92
CA LYS A 507 17.93 0.69 14.63
C LYS A 507 18.01 2.07 15.30
N PHE A 508 17.46 3.11 14.66
CA PHE A 508 17.43 4.46 15.23
C PHE A 508 16.25 4.65 16.18
N ILE A 509 15.11 4.00 15.91
CA ILE A 509 13.97 3.99 16.84
C ILE A 509 14.40 3.45 18.20
N ARG A 510 15.22 2.38 18.25
CA ARG A 510 15.77 1.83 19.49
C ARG A 510 16.61 2.84 20.31
N GLN A 511 17.18 3.84 19.66
CA GLN A 511 18.00 4.85 20.32
C GLN A 511 17.17 6.01 20.91
N VAL A 512 15.94 6.21 20.41
CA VAL A 512 15.05 7.30 20.82
C VAL A 512 13.91 6.85 21.74
N LEU A 513 13.66 5.53 21.85
CA LEU A 513 12.77 4.91 22.83
C LEU A 513 13.45 4.80 24.19
#